data_a787b6d0177d06f04652ed501eaf8d54
#
_entry.id   a787b6d0177d06f04652ed501eaf8d54
#
_cell.length_a   1.000
_cell.length_b   1.000
_cell.length_c   1.000
_cell.angle_alpha   90.00
_cell.angle_beta   90.00
_cell.angle_gamma   90.00
#
_symmetry.space_group_name_H-M   'P 1'
#
loop_
_entity.id
_entity.type
_entity.pdbx_description
1 polymer ?
#
loop_
_entity_poly.entity_id
_entity_poly.type
_entity_poly.pdbx_seq_one_letter_code
_entity_poly.pdbx_strand_id
1 'polypeptide(L)'
;MVQNILDYLEATAADCPDKPAFEDLEHSYTFAQVLGNAKRIGSALLQVLPQNAPVPVLMEKEAWTLNVFMGAVCAGCFYTLVEPEQPDERIRTILDTLEAEVIVTSGKLSDRVAALGFTGKVLL
;
A
#
# COMPACT_ATOMS: atom_id res chain seq x y z
N MET A 1 20.92 -13.33 5.80
CA MET A 1 20.75 -13.17 4.34
C MET A 1 19.51 -12.34 4.03
N VAL A 2 19.63 -11.41 3.10
CA VAL A 2 18.50 -10.62 2.63
C VAL A 2 17.62 -11.49 1.74
N GLN A 3 16.32 -11.58 2.04
CA GLN A 3 15.38 -12.44 1.30
C GLN A 3 14.31 -11.66 0.54
N ASN A 4 14.05 -10.41 0.93
CA ASN A 4 13.06 -9.57 0.26
C ASN A 4 13.36 -8.09 0.51
N ILE A 5 12.53 -7.22 -0.07
CA ILE A 5 12.70 -5.78 0.05
C ILE A 5 12.53 -5.29 1.49
N LEU A 6 11.75 -5.98 2.31
CA LEU A 6 11.57 -5.63 3.72
C LEU A 6 12.88 -5.78 4.50
N ASP A 7 13.65 -6.84 4.22
CA ASP A 7 14.96 -7.03 4.85
C ASP A 7 15.91 -5.89 4.52
N TYR A 8 15.91 -5.43 3.27
CA TYR A 8 16.68 -4.25 2.87
C TYR A 8 16.21 -3.00 3.61
N LEU A 9 14.92 -2.81 3.74
CA LEU A 9 14.36 -1.67 4.46
C LEU A 9 14.78 -1.69 5.93
N GLU A 10 14.69 -2.84 6.59
CA GLU A 10 15.10 -2.97 7.99
C GLU A 10 16.57 -2.68 8.19
N ALA A 11 17.43 -3.23 7.33
CA ALA A 11 18.87 -3.01 7.40
C ALA A 11 19.22 -1.53 7.18
N THR A 12 18.60 -0.89 6.19
CA THR A 12 18.88 0.51 5.88
C THR A 12 18.35 1.43 6.99
N ALA A 13 17.20 1.13 7.57
CA ALA A 13 16.65 1.91 8.68
C ALA A 13 17.53 1.81 9.93
N ALA A 14 18.21 0.68 10.14
CA ALA A 14 19.16 0.53 11.25
C ALA A 14 20.42 1.36 11.03
N ASP A 15 20.93 1.42 9.80
CA ASP A 15 22.14 2.18 9.46
C ASP A 15 21.90 3.67 9.30
N CYS A 16 20.81 4.06 8.65
CA CYS A 16 20.52 5.45 8.27
C CYS A 16 19.09 5.83 8.61
N PRO A 17 18.69 5.79 9.90
CA PRO A 17 17.27 6.00 10.27
C PRO A 17 16.71 7.37 9.86
N ASP A 18 17.56 8.39 9.90
CA ASP A 18 17.13 9.78 9.63
C ASP A 18 17.30 10.21 8.17
N LYS A 19 17.80 9.32 7.33
CA LYS A 19 17.97 9.63 5.92
C LYS A 19 16.61 9.54 5.19
N PRO A 20 16.29 10.52 4.30
CA PRO A 20 15.07 10.43 3.52
C PRO A 20 15.06 9.19 2.63
N ALA A 21 13.95 8.45 2.67
CA ALA A 21 13.75 7.28 1.84
C ALA A 21 12.85 7.60 0.65
N PHE A 22 11.71 8.27 0.92
CA PHE A 22 10.73 8.64 -0.09
C PHE A 22 10.38 10.11 0.06
N GLU A 23 10.41 10.84 -1.04
CA GLU A 23 10.08 12.27 -1.06
C GLU A 23 9.16 12.59 -2.25
N ASP A 24 8.22 13.49 -2.03
CA ASP A 24 7.49 14.16 -3.09
C ASP A 24 7.49 15.67 -2.81
N LEU A 25 6.68 16.44 -3.52
CA LEU A 25 6.69 17.91 -3.39
C LEU A 25 6.18 18.40 -2.02
N GLU A 26 5.39 17.59 -1.33
CA GLU A 26 4.72 17.99 -0.09
C GLU A 26 5.23 17.23 1.14
N HIS A 27 5.73 16.01 0.95
CA HIS A 27 6.08 15.12 2.05
C HIS A 27 7.42 14.45 1.84
N SER A 28 8.08 14.17 2.96
CA SER A 28 9.33 13.39 2.99
C SER A 28 9.24 12.42 4.15
N TYR A 29 9.65 11.18 3.91
CA TYR A 29 9.68 10.13 4.94
C TYR A 29 11.08 9.55 5.06
N THR A 30 11.59 9.51 6.28
CA THR A 30 12.88 8.87 6.57
C THR A 30 12.74 7.35 6.55
N PHE A 31 13.86 6.64 6.49
CA PHE A 31 13.84 5.17 6.54
C PHE A 31 13.17 4.66 7.83
N ALA A 32 13.42 5.31 8.97
CA ALA A 32 12.77 4.92 10.22
C ALA A 32 11.24 5.12 10.15
N GLN A 33 10.80 6.22 9.57
CA GLN A 33 9.37 6.50 9.39
C GLN A 33 8.71 5.50 8.45
N VAL A 34 9.36 5.18 7.33
CA VAL A 34 8.85 4.20 6.37
C VAL A 34 8.70 2.84 7.04
N LEU A 35 9.71 2.40 7.79
CA LEU A 35 9.65 1.12 8.50
C LEU A 35 8.51 1.10 9.52
N GLY A 36 8.36 2.15 10.32
CA GLY A 36 7.28 2.25 11.31
C GLY A 36 5.89 2.25 10.64
N ASN A 37 5.75 3.01 9.56
CA ASN A 37 4.49 3.06 8.81
C ASN A 37 4.17 1.70 8.19
N ALA A 38 5.18 1.03 7.60
CA ALA A 38 5.00 -0.30 7.02
C ALA A 38 4.50 -1.31 8.04
N LYS A 39 5.07 -1.29 9.25
CA LYS A 39 4.65 -2.20 10.32
C LYS A 39 3.20 -1.95 10.75
N ARG A 40 2.80 -0.69 10.88
CA ARG A 40 1.42 -0.33 11.25
C ARG A 40 0.42 -0.74 10.18
N ILE A 41 0.74 -0.44 8.92
CA ILE A 41 -0.13 -0.80 7.79
C ILE A 41 -0.19 -2.31 7.65
N GLY A 42 0.94 -2.99 7.77
CA GLY A 42 1.01 -4.44 7.71
C GLY A 42 0.18 -5.12 8.80
N SER A 43 0.21 -4.58 10.02
CA SER A 43 -0.60 -5.08 11.13
C SER A 43 -2.09 -4.94 10.84
N ALA A 44 -2.50 -3.80 10.27
CA ALA A 44 -3.90 -3.59 9.89
C ALA A 44 -4.34 -4.57 8.80
N LEU A 45 -3.49 -4.82 7.81
CA LEU A 45 -3.80 -5.77 6.73
C LEU A 45 -3.91 -7.21 7.25
N LEU A 46 -3.04 -7.61 8.18
CA LEU A 46 -3.06 -8.95 8.76
C LEU A 46 -4.32 -9.25 9.56
N GLN A 47 -5.02 -8.23 10.03
CA GLN A 47 -6.30 -8.40 10.75
C GLN A 47 -7.43 -8.80 9.80
N VAL A 48 -7.30 -8.54 8.51
CA VAL A 48 -8.37 -8.73 7.53
C VAL A 48 -8.00 -9.62 6.36
N LEU A 49 -6.71 -9.93 6.17
CA LEU A 49 -6.24 -10.72 5.04
C LEU A 49 -5.27 -11.83 5.48
N PRO A 50 -5.31 -12.99 4.81
CA PRO A 50 -4.26 -13.99 4.96
C PRO A 50 -3.00 -13.54 4.23
N GLN A 51 -1.88 -14.23 4.46
CA GLN A 51 -0.66 -14.03 3.69
C GLN A 51 -0.91 -14.37 2.21
N ASN A 52 -0.11 -13.78 1.34
CA ASN A 52 -0.18 -13.94 -0.11
C ASN A 52 -1.48 -13.43 -0.75
N ALA A 53 -2.25 -12.61 -0.02
CA ALA A 53 -3.45 -12.00 -0.58
C ALA A 53 -3.10 -10.78 -1.44
N PRO A 54 -3.89 -10.49 -2.49
CA PRO A 54 -3.70 -9.27 -3.26
C PRO A 54 -4.20 -8.05 -2.50
N VAL A 55 -3.44 -6.95 -2.59
CA VAL A 55 -3.80 -5.66 -2.00
C VAL A 55 -3.82 -4.62 -3.11
N PRO A 56 -4.96 -4.37 -3.75
CA PRO A 56 -5.05 -3.26 -4.69
C PRO A 56 -4.97 -1.93 -3.93
N VAL A 57 -4.17 -1.03 -4.46
CA VAL A 57 -3.93 0.29 -3.88
C VAL A 57 -4.40 1.32 -4.90
N LEU A 58 -5.57 1.90 -4.66
CA LEU A 58 -6.14 2.95 -5.51
C LEU A 58 -5.77 4.29 -4.90
N MET A 59 -4.62 4.81 -5.27
CA MET A 59 -4.07 6.05 -4.75
C MET A 59 -3.28 6.76 -5.84
N GLU A 60 -3.09 8.05 -5.66
CA GLU A 60 -2.18 8.80 -6.51
C GLU A 60 -0.73 8.45 -6.16
N LYS A 61 0.16 8.68 -7.11
CA LYS A 61 1.60 8.41 -6.89
C LYS A 61 2.19 9.50 -6.01
N GLU A 62 2.34 9.20 -4.75
CA GLU A 62 2.96 10.09 -3.76
C GLU A 62 3.84 9.27 -2.82
N ALA A 63 4.63 9.97 -2.00
CA ALA A 63 5.53 9.30 -1.06
C ALA A 63 4.77 8.39 -0.09
N TRP A 64 3.58 8.79 0.36
CA TRP A 64 2.76 7.95 1.24
C TRP A 64 2.36 6.62 0.61
N THR A 65 2.11 6.61 -0.70
CA THR A 65 1.74 5.39 -1.43
C THR A 65 2.84 4.33 -1.32
N LEU A 66 4.10 4.74 -1.33
CA LEU A 66 5.23 3.82 -1.16
C LEU A 66 5.25 3.21 0.24
N ASN A 67 4.81 3.95 1.26
CA ASN A 67 4.64 3.40 2.61
C ASN A 67 3.59 2.29 2.62
N VAL A 68 2.50 2.46 1.88
CA VAL A 68 1.44 1.45 1.76
C VAL A 68 1.98 0.19 1.09
N PHE A 69 2.79 0.33 0.04
CA PHE A 69 3.42 -0.81 -0.63
C PHE A 69 4.31 -1.59 0.35
N MET A 70 5.12 -0.89 1.14
CA MET A 70 5.96 -1.54 2.15
C MET A 70 5.11 -2.23 3.22
N GLY A 71 3.97 -1.65 3.57
CA GLY A 71 3.02 -2.26 4.51
C GLY A 71 2.46 -3.59 3.99
N ALA A 72 2.10 -3.64 2.72
CA ALA A 72 1.63 -4.87 2.10
C ALA A 72 2.71 -5.96 2.14
N VAL A 73 3.95 -5.61 1.81
CA VAL A 73 5.08 -6.54 1.89
C VAL A 73 5.29 -7.03 3.33
N CYS A 74 5.15 -6.13 4.32
CA CYS A 74 5.28 -6.44 5.73
C CYS A 74 4.24 -7.48 6.19
N ALA A 75 3.04 -7.43 5.62
CA ALA A 75 1.97 -8.37 5.90
C ALA A 75 2.10 -9.70 5.15
N GLY A 76 3.12 -9.85 4.30
CA GLY A 76 3.27 -11.03 3.47
C GLY A 76 2.28 -11.08 2.31
N CYS A 77 1.73 -9.92 1.93
CA CYS A 77 0.79 -9.78 0.83
C CYS A 77 1.51 -9.18 -0.39
N PHE A 78 0.83 -9.16 -1.52
CA PHE A 78 1.37 -8.45 -2.69
C PHE A 78 0.46 -7.27 -3.04
N TYR A 79 1.08 -6.16 -3.42
CA TYR A 79 0.35 -4.95 -3.79
C TYR A 79 0.22 -4.83 -5.30
N THR A 80 -0.83 -4.15 -5.73
CA THR A 80 -1.04 -3.75 -7.12
C THR A 80 -1.47 -2.30 -7.14
N LEU A 81 -0.69 -1.44 -7.78
CA LEU A 81 -1.08 -0.05 -7.93
C LEU A 81 -2.19 0.05 -8.97
N VAL A 82 -3.30 0.63 -8.57
CA VAL A 82 -4.42 0.92 -9.47
C VAL A 82 -4.45 2.43 -9.66
N GLU A 83 -4.12 2.89 -10.86
CA GLU A 83 -4.04 4.31 -11.13
C GLU A 83 -5.44 4.93 -11.23
N PRO A 84 -5.70 6.04 -10.50
CA PRO A 84 -7.02 6.66 -10.50
C PRO A 84 -7.47 7.21 -11.85
N GLU A 85 -6.52 7.51 -12.74
CA GLU A 85 -6.81 8.06 -14.07
C GLU A 85 -7.42 7.04 -15.01
N GLN A 86 -7.36 5.76 -14.69
CA GLN A 86 -7.93 4.71 -15.53
C GLN A 86 -9.46 4.79 -15.52
N PRO A 87 -10.11 4.37 -16.63
CA PRO A 87 -11.59 4.28 -16.66
C PRO A 87 -12.11 3.33 -15.58
N ASP A 88 -13.28 3.63 -15.05
CA ASP A 88 -13.93 2.83 -14.01
C ASP A 88 -14.06 1.36 -14.39
N GLU A 89 -14.40 1.11 -15.64
CA GLU A 89 -14.56 -0.25 -16.15
C GLU A 89 -13.26 -1.06 -16.06
N ARG A 90 -12.13 -0.39 -16.35
CA ARG A 90 -10.82 -1.00 -16.23
C ARG A 90 -10.48 -1.32 -14.78
N ILE A 91 -10.77 -0.40 -13.88
CA ILE A 91 -10.54 -0.60 -12.45
C ILE A 91 -11.37 -1.76 -11.92
N ARG A 92 -12.65 -1.84 -12.31
CA ARG A 92 -13.52 -2.96 -11.93
C ARG A 92 -12.95 -4.29 -12.41
N THR A 93 -12.46 -4.33 -13.64
CA THR A 93 -11.86 -5.55 -14.22
C THR A 93 -10.64 -5.98 -13.40
N ILE A 94 -9.78 -5.03 -13.01
CA ILE A 94 -8.61 -5.33 -12.20
C ILE A 94 -9.02 -5.92 -10.85
N LEU A 95 -9.98 -5.29 -10.18
CA LEU A 95 -10.45 -5.75 -8.87
C LEU A 95 -11.09 -7.13 -8.94
N ASP A 96 -11.87 -7.40 -9.99
CA ASP A 96 -12.51 -8.70 -10.19
C ASP A 96 -11.47 -9.78 -10.50
N THR A 97 -10.48 -9.47 -11.33
CA THR A 97 -9.41 -10.41 -11.68
C THR A 97 -8.58 -10.79 -10.45
N LEU A 98 -8.32 -9.84 -9.57
CA LEU A 98 -7.60 -10.08 -8.33
C LEU A 98 -8.45 -10.82 -7.28
N GLU A 99 -9.76 -10.85 -7.46
CA GLU A 99 -10.70 -11.34 -6.44
C GLU A 99 -10.44 -10.62 -5.11
N ALA A 100 -10.27 -9.31 -5.18
CA ALA A 100 -9.84 -8.50 -4.05
C ALA A 100 -10.90 -8.44 -2.95
N GLU A 101 -10.48 -8.73 -1.72
CA GLU A 101 -11.34 -8.63 -0.54
C GLU A 101 -11.18 -7.29 0.17
N VAL A 102 -10.06 -6.61 -0.08
CA VAL A 102 -9.70 -5.34 0.55
C VAL A 102 -9.16 -4.41 -0.54
N ILE A 103 -9.44 -3.13 -0.40
CA ILE A 103 -8.79 -2.08 -1.19
C ILE A 103 -8.24 -1.03 -0.24
N VAL A 104 -7.03 -0.55 -0.51
CA VAL A 104 -6.43 0.58 0.21
C VAL A 104 -6.56 1.80 -0.66
N THR A 105 -7.10 2.88 -0.12
CA THR A 105 -7.31 4.12 -0.87
C THR A 105 -7.13 5.33 0.05
N SER A 106 -7.14 6.52 -0.54
CA SER A 106 -7.12 7.77 0.21
C SER A 106 -8.54 8.27 0.48
N GLY A 107 -8.67 9.18 1.43
CA GLY A 107 -9.97 9.81 1.70
C GLY A 107 -10.54 10.52 0.48
N LYS A 108 -9.69 11.10 -0.37
CA LYS A 108 -10.08 11.74 -1.63
C LYS A 108 -10.78 10.79 -2.60
N LEU A 109 -10.36 9.52 -2.62
CA LEU A 109 -10.81 8.55 -3.61
C LEU A 109 -11.81 7.55 -3.04
N SER A 110 -12.14 7.64 -1.76
CA SER A 110 -13.07 6.70 -1.13
C SER A 110 -14.45 6.71 -1.74
N ASP A 111 -14.95 7.87 -2.13
CA ASP A 111 -16.25 8.00 -2.80
C ASP A 111 -16.26 7.30 -4.16
N ARG A 112 -15.14 7.38 -4.86
CA ARG A 112 -14.99 6.69 -6.14
C ARG A 112 -15.01 5.18 -5.98
N VAL A 113 -14.37 4.66 -4.92
CA VAL A 113 -14.42 3.23 -4.61
C VAL A 113 -15.86 2.76 -4.39
N ALA A 114 -16.63 3.54 -3.63
CA ALA A 114 -18.05 3.25 -3.42
C ALA A 114 -18.83 3.28 -4.75
N ALA A 115 -18.56 4.25 -5.59
CA ALA A 115 -19.21 4.40 -6.89
C ALA A 115 -18.89 3.24 -7.86
N LEU A 116 -17.72 2.61 -7.70
CA LEU A 116 -17.32 1.44 -8.49
C LEU A 116 -18.10 0.17 -8.12
N GLY A 117 -18.81 0.19 -7.00
CA GLY A 117 -19.54 -0.98 -6.53
C GLY A 117 -18.69 -2.01 -5.81
N PHE A 118 -17.54 -1.61 -5.31
CA PHE A 118 -16.67 -2.50 -4.54
C PHE A 118 -17.37 -2.88 -3.23
N THR A 119 -17.48 -4.18 -2.97
CA THR A 119 -18.20 -4.69 -1.80
C THR A 119 -17.29 -5.20 -0.68
N GLY A 120 -16.00 -5.20 -0.92
CA GLY A 120 -15.02 -5.61 0.08
C GLY A 120 -14.74 -4.52 1.10
N LYS A 121 -13.72 -4.74 1.93
CA LYS A 121 -13.32 -3.80 2.97
C LYS A 121 -12.46 -2.68 2.38
N VAL A 122 -12.73 -1.45 2.80
CA VAL A 122 -11.97 -0.27 2.36
C VAL A 122 -11.11 0.21 3.53
N LEU A 123 -9.80 0.33 3.32
CA LEU A 123 -8.85 0.88 4.28
C LEU A 123 -8.37 2.24 3.79
N LEU A 124 -8.40 3.22 4.68
CA LEU A 124 -8.01 4.61 4.37
C LEU A 124 -6.69 4.99 5.01
#